data_0298aa5041f23b0bab35312fe5140ce7
#
_entry.id   0298aa5041f23b0bab35312fe5140ce7
#
_cell.length_a   1.000
_cell.length_b   1.000
_cell.length_c   1.000
_cell.angle_alpha   90.00
_cell.angle_beta   90.00
_cell.angle_gamma   90.00
#
_symmetry.space_group_name_H-M   'P 1'
#
loop_
_entity.id
_entity.type
_entity.pdbx_description
1 polymer ?
#
loop_
_entity_poly.entity_id
_entity_poly.type
_entity_poly.pdbx_seq_one_letter_code
_entity_poly.pdbx_strand_id
1 'polypeptide(L)'
;MPLREFLSSTWNHIQGNLFPWLTEELGPLSETHKRLISTLELVRIDAFLRRWPGLPGRPLLDRAALARAFVAKMVMKVPTTSMLIEYLGSDKRSRRLCGWERPGQVPSEATFSRAFAEFATSELPTRVHEALIKRTHEDRLVGHISRDATAIEAREKPVQVAAPEMPKRKRGRPRKGEVVEKEARRLERQAAMSLAEMVDDLPKHCAVGTKRNAKGHTTSWIGYKLHLDVADGDIPVSGLLTSASLHDSQAAIPLATLTAGRVTNLYDLMDSAYDAPEIKQHSRSLGHVPIIDKNPRAAVGAKAEIKAEALAQQRAGYQLAEDVRYNERSAAERVNGRLKDDFGGRHVRVRGHTKISCHLMFGVLALTCDQLLRLIH
;
A
#
# COMPACT_ATOMS: atom_id res chain seq x y z
N MET A 1 -19.46 -14.81 7.64
CA MET A 1 -19.05 -15.99 6.82
C MET A 1 -17.53 -16.08 6.85
N PRO A 2 -16.90 -17.19 7.22
CA PRO A 2 -15.44 -17.31 7.25
C PRO A 2 -14.82 -16.95 5.89
N LEU A 3 -13.64 -16.34 5.89
CA LEU A 3 -12.94 -15.91 4.66
C LEU A 3 -12.86 -17.02 3.61
N ARG A 4 -12.52 -18.23 4.04
CA ARG A 4 -12.39 -19.40 3.15
C ARG A 4 -13.73 -19.78 2.49
N GLU A 5 -14.83 -19.72 3.22
CA GLU A 5 -16.16 -19.99 2.67
C GLU A 5 -16.57 -18.91 1.66
N PHE A 6 -16.35 -17.65 2.00
CA PHE A 6 -16.62 -16.53 1.10
C PHE A 6 -15.82 -16.67 -0.21
N LEU A 7 -14.52 -16.92 -0.11
CA LEU A 7 -13.65 -17.09 -1.27
C LEU A 7 -14.03 -18.34 -2.07
N SER A 8 -14.29 -19.48 -1.41
CA SER A 8 -14.68 -20.72 -2.08
C SER A 8 -16.02 -20.58 -2.79
N SER A 9 -17.01 -19.92 -2.17
CA SER A 9 -18.31 -19.64 -2.80
C SER A 9 -18.16 -18.74 -4.03
N THR A 10 -17.39 -17.66 -3.91
CA THR A 10 -17.10 -16.76 -5.03
C THR A 10 -16.36 -17.50 -6.14
N TRP A 11 -15.38 -18.33 -5.80
CA TRP A 11 -14.62 -19.11 -6.75
C TRP A 11 -15.46 -20.13 -7.49
N ASN A 12 -16.32 -20.87 -6.78
CA ASN A 12 -17.25 -21.84 -7.38
C ASN A 12 -18.20 -21.16 -8.36
N HIS A 13 -18.70 -19.96 -8.03
CA HIS A 13 -19.53 -19.18 -8.94
C HIS A 13 -18.76 -18.76 -10.21
N ILE A 14 -17.54 -18.30 -10.05
CA ILE A 14 -16.67 -17.88 -11.17
C ILE A 14 -16.37 -19.10 -12.08
N GLN A 15 -15.94 -20.21 -11.51
CA GLN A 15 -15.60 -21.41 -12.29
C GLN A 15 -16.81 -22.09 -12.93
N GLY A 16 -17.88 -22.27 -12.15
CA GLY A 16 -19.04 -23.04 -12.60
C GLY A 16 -19.98 -22.30 -13.54
N ASN A 17 -20.07 -20.97 -13.40
CA ASN A 17 -21.03 -20.18 -14.16
C ASN A 17 -20.37 -19.13 -15.06
N LEU A 18 -19.47 -18.32 -14.51
CA LEU A 18 -18.97 -17.15 -15.22
C LEU A 18 -17.96 -17.51 -16.32
N PHE A 19 -17.01 -18.39 -16.05
CA PHE A 19 -16.03 -18.81 -17.05
C PHE A 19 -16.66 -19.55 -18.24
N PRO A 20 -17.56 -20.54 -18.06
CA PRO A 20 -18.22 -21.20 -19.16
C PRO A 20 -19.00 -20.21 -20.04
N TRP A 21 -19.81 -19.36 -19.44
CA TRP A 21 -20.57 -18.34 -20.17
C TRP A 21 -19.68 -17.37 -20.95
N LEU A 22 -18.63 -16.84 -20.32
CA LEU A 22 -17.68 -15.94 -20.99
C LEU A 22 -16.87 -16.66 -22.08
N THR A 23 -16.59 -17.95 -21.93
CA THR A 23 -15.90 -18.74 -22.96
C THR A 23 -16.78 -18.93 -24.18
N GLU A 24 -18.07 -19.14 -24.02
CA GLU A 24 -19.04 -19.20 -25.12
C GLU A 24 -19.12 -17.87 -25.87
N GLU A 25 -19.22 -16.75 -25.15
CA GLU A 25 -19.36 -15.41 -25.71
C GLU A 25 -18.06 -14.85 -26.34
N LEU A 26 -16.92 -15.11 -25.72
CA LEU A 26 -15.63 -14.48 -26.07
C LEU A 26 -14.66 -15.44 -26.78
N GLY A 27 -14.94 -16.75 -26.76
CA GLY A 27 -14.00 -17.80 -27.13
C GLY A 27 -13.01 -18.15 -26.02
N PRO A 28 -12.03 -19.02 -26.25
CA PRO A 28 -11.13 -19.56 -25.23
C PRO A 28 -10.45 -18.47 -24.39
N LEU A 29 -10.54 -18.56 -23.08
CA LEU A 29 -9.95 -17.62 -22.14
C LEU A 29 -8.54 -18.07 -21.74
N SER A 30 -7.56 -17.18 -21.85
CA SER A 30 -6.22 -17.41 -21.27
C SER A 30 -6.23 -17.26 -19.75
N GLU A 31 -5.20 -17.77 -19.07
CA GLU A 31 -5.05 -17.61 -17.62
C GLU A 31 -5.03 -16.13 -17.18
N THR A 32 -4.49 -15.24 -18.00
CA THR A 32 -4.52 -13.79 -17.75
C THR A 32 -5.94 -13.24 -17.82
N HIS A 33 -6.77 -13.70 -18.79
CA HIS A 33 -8.18 -13.31 -18.86
C HIS A 33 -8.96 -13.84 -17.64
N LYS A 34 -8.76 -15.10 -17.25
CA LYS A 34 -9.39 -15.67 -16.05
C LYS A 34 -9.02 -14.90 -14.79
N ARG A 35 -7.74 -14.54 -14.64
CA ARG A 35 -7.26 -13.70 -13.52
C ARG A 35 -7.93 -12.31 -13.52
N LEU A 36 -8.06 -11.68 -14.69
CA LEU A 36 -8.75 -10.39 -14.81
C LEU A 36 -10.22 -10.52 -14.39
N ILE A 37 -10.94 -11.51 -14.90
CA ILE A 37 -12.35 -11.76 -14.57
C ILE A 37 -12.50 -11.94 -13.06
N SER A 38 -11.70 -12.82 -12.46
CA SER A 38 -11.73 -13.09 -11.01
C SER A 38 -11.43 -11.83 -10.18
N THR A 39 -10.46 -11.02 -10.63
CA THR A 39 -10.16 -9.74 -9.98
C THR A 39 -11.33 -8.77 -10.06
N LEU A 40 -11.93 -8.59 -11.25
CA LEU A 40 -13.07 -7.68 -11.44
C LEU A 40 -14.28 -8.11 -10.62
N GLU A 41 -14.54 -9.43 -10.52
CA GLU A 41 -15.64 -9.96 -9.72
C GLU A 41 -15.41 -9.74 -8.22
N LEU A 42 -14.18 -9.90 -7.73
CA LEU A 42 -13.84 -9.62 -6.33
C LEU A 42 -13.95 -8.14 -5.99
N VAL A 43 -13.42 -7.25 -6.83
CA VAL A 43 -13.35 -5.82 -6.51
C VAL A 43 -14.67 -5.09 -6.68
N ARG A 44 -15.51 -5.51 -7.62
CA ARG A 44 -16.80 -4.86 -7.97
C ARG A 44 -16.69 -3.34 -8.07
N ILE A 45 -15.64 -2.86 -8.74
CA ILE A 45 -15.25 -1.46 -8.79
C ILE A 45 -16.38 -0.52 -9.24
N ASP A 46 -17.29 -1.03 -10.05
CA ASP A 46 -18.43 -0.28 -10.60
C ASP A 46 -19.36 0.25 -9.49
N ALA A 47 -19.46 -0.45 -8.36
CA ALA A 47 -20.31 -0.06 -7.23
C ALA A 47 -19.81 1.22 -6.52
N PHE A 48 -18.55 1.58 -6.72
CA PHE A 48 -17.92 2.74 -6.07
C PHE A 48 -17.92 4.00 -6.93
N LEU A 49 -18.45 3.90 -8.14
CA LEU A 49 -18.51 5.02 -9.08
C LEU A 49 -19.81 5.80 -8.90
N ARG A 50 -19.69 7.13 -8.92
CA ARG A 50 -20.88 7.99 -8.92
C ARG A 50 -21.63 7.83 -10.23
N ARG A 51 -22.91 7.54 -10.13
CA ARG A 51 -23.82 7.66 -11.26
C ARG A 51 -24.25 9.13 -11.35
N TRP A 52 -24.05 9.74 -12.53
CA TRP A 52 -24.45 11.12 -12.80
C TRP A 52 -25.67 11.13 -13.75
N PRO A 53 -26.86 10.92 -13.25
CA PRO A 53 -28.06 11.02 -14.10
C PRO A 53 -28.40 12.49 -14.32
N GLY A 54 -28.59 12.89 -15.59
CA GLY A 54 -29.29 14.13 -15.95
C GLY A 54 -28.54 15.45 -15.84
N LEU A 55 -27.21 15.46 -15.79
CA LEU A 55 -26.47 16.72 -15.90
C LEU A 55 -26.53 17.27 -17.34
N PRO A 56 -26.69 18.59 -17.53
CA PRO A 56 -26.62 19.21 -18.84
C PRO A 56 -25.23 19.06 -19.46
N GLY A 57 -25.18 18.81 -20.77
CA GLY A 57 -23.93 18.67 -21.54
C GLY A 57 -23.76 17.28 -22.16
N ARG A 58 -22.58 17.07 -22.79
CA ARG A 58 -22.25 15.77 -23.37
C ARG A 58 -22.11 14.70 -22.27
N PRO A 59 -22.79 13.54 -22.38
CA PRO A 59 -22.65 12.47 -21.41
C PRO A 59 -21.18 12.09 -21.21
N LEU A 60 -20.79 11.91 -19.94
CA LEU A 60 -19.46 11.41 -19.62
C LEU A 60 -19.31 9.99 -20.18
N LEU A 61 -18.15 9.72 -20.79
CA LEU A 61 -17.82 8.35 -21.19
C LEU A 61 -17.84 7.43 -19.98
N ASP A 62 -18.23 6.18 -20.20
CA ASP A 62 -18.42 5.18 -19.15
C ASP A 62 -17.20 5.09 -18.21
N ARG A 63 -17.36 5.56 -17.00
CA ARG A 63 -16.33 5.54 -15.96
C ARG A 63 -16.06 4.12 -15.46
N ALA A 64 -17.05 3.25 -15.50
CA ALA A 64 -16.90 1.86 -15.10
C ALA A 64 -15.94 1.12 -16.07
N ALA A 65 -16.11 1.27 -17.37
CA ALA A 65 -15.20 0.69 -18.35
C ALA A 65 -13.77 1.19 -18.17
N LEU A 66 -13.59 2.50 -17.93
CA LEU A 66 -12.27 3.10 -17.66
C LEU A 66 -11.64 2.59 -16.35
N ALA A 67 -12.43 2.45 -15.28
CA ALA A 67 -11.94 1.90 -14.02
C ALA A 67 -11.53 0.43 -14.15
N ARG A 68 -12.35 -0.40 -14.82
CA ARG A 68 -11.99 -1.78 -15.15
C ARG A 68 -10.73 -1.88 -16.00
N ALA A 69 -10.52 -0.97 -16.93
CA ALA A 69 -9.30 -0.92 -17.72
C ALA A 69 -8.05 -0.59 -16.88
N PHE A 70 -8.14 0.26 -15.85
CA PHE A 70 -7.02 0.48 -14.93
C PHE A 70 -6.74 -0.73 -14.04
N VAL A 71 -7.75 -1.48 -13.64
CA VAL A 71 -7.54 -2.81 -13.00
C VAL A 71 -6.87 -3.76 -13.97
N ALA A 72 -7.36 -3.87 -15.22
CA ALA A 72 -6.77 -4.69 -16.26
C ALA A 72 -5.31 -4.34 -16.52
N LYS A 73 -4.96 -3.04 -16.53
CA LYS A 73 -3.58 -2.56 -16.66
C LYS A 73 -2.64 -3.20 -15.64
N MET A 74 -3.07 -3.32 -14.37
CA MET A 74 -2.25 -3.91 -13.30
C MET A 74 -2.19 -5.44 -13.42
N VAL A 75 -3.32 -6.09 -13.61
CA VAL A 75 -3.40 -7.57 -13.75
C VAL A 75 -2.59 -8.07 -14.95
N MET A 76 -2.61 -7.34 -16.05
CA MET A 76 -1.90 -7.67 -17.30
C MET A 76 -0.47 -7.12 -17.35
N LYS A 77 -0.01 -6.47 -16.28
CA LYS A 77 1.34 -5.91 -16.16
C LYS A 77 1.69 -4.91 -17.28
N VAL A 78 0.69 -4.15 -17.76
CA VAL A 78 0.90 -3.17 -18.84
C VAL A 78 1.51 -1.89 -18.27
N PRO A 79 2.70 -1.46 -18.70
CA PRO A 79 3.44 -0.38 -18.02
C PRO A 79 2.86 1.02 -18.28
N THR A 80 2.27 1.27 -19.44
CA THR A 80 1.77 2.60 -19.84
C THR A 80 0.31 2.58 -20.25
N THR A 81 -0.35 3.72 -20.18
CA THR A 81 -1.75 3.88 -20.64
C THR A 81 -1.83 3.77 -22.18
N SER A 82 -0.84 4.26 -22.90
CA SER A 82 -0.77 4.13 -24.35
C SER A 82 -0.75 2.65 -24.78
N MET A 83 0.14 1.84 -24.18
CA MET A 83 0.17 0.39 -24.42
C MET A 83 -1.11 -0.32 -24.01
N LEU A 84 -1.79 0.13 -22.94
CA LEU A 84 -3.09 -0.41 -22.56
C LEU A 84 -4.13 -0.17 -23.64
N ILE A 85 -4.19 1.05 -24.20
CA ILE A 85 -5.12 1.41 -25.27
C ILE A 85 -4.85 0.57 -26.51
N GLU A 86 -3.60 0.41 -26.90
CA GLU A 86 -3.19 -0.44 -28.03
C GLU A 86 -3.60 -1.90 -27.80
N TYR A 87 -3.34 -2.42 -26.60
CA TYR A 87 -3.72 -3.78 -26.22
C TYR A 87 -5.24 -3.98 -26.26
N LEU A 88 -6.02 -3.06 -25.69
CA LEU A 88 -7.49 -3.10 -25.74
C LEU A 88 -8.02 -2.92 -27.16
N GLY A 89 -7.31 -2.22 -28.02
CA GLY A 89 -7.63 -2.10 -29.45
C GLY A 89 -7.48 -3.44 -30.18
N SER A 90 -6.47 -4.21 -29.87
CA SER A 90 -6.12 -5.46 -30.54
C SER A 90 -6.80 -6.70 -29.92
N ASP A 91 -6.85 -6.79 -28.57
CA ASP A 91 -7.45 -7.96 -27.91
C ASP A 91 -8.95 -7.78 -27.64
N LYS A 92 -9.78 -8.52 -28.41
CA LYS A 92 -11.24 -8.51 -28.29
C LYS A 92 -11.72 -8.89 -26.88
N ARG A 93 -11.07 -9.86 -26.25
CA ARG A 93 -11.49 -10.40 -24.95
C ARG A 93 -11.31 -9.37 -23.85
N SER A 94 -10.12 -8.86 -23.68
CA SER A 94 -9.82 -7.83 -22.68
C SER A 94 -10.64 -6.56 -22.89
N ARG A 95 -10.83 -6.16 -24.15
CA ARG A 95 -11.68 -5.02 -24.49
C ARG A 95 -13.11 -5.22 -24.00
N ARG A 96 -13.75 -6.37 -24.29
CA ARG A 96 -15.13 -6.67 -23.89
C ARG A 96 -15.25 -6.85 -22.38
N LEU A 97 -14.27 -7.47 -21.74
CA LEU A 97 -14.21 -7.56 -20.27
C LEU A 97 -14.16 -6.17 -19.60
N CYS A 98 -13.50 -5.20 -20.24
CA CYS A 98 -13.54 -3.81 -19.77
C CYS A 98 -14.87 -3.10 -20.06
N GLY A 99 -15.66 -3.57 -21.06
CA GLY A 99 -16.98 -3.03 -21.39
C GLY A 99 -17.08 -2.33 -22.74
N TRP A 100 -16.12 -2.54 -23.65
CA TRP A 100 -16.18 -2.01 -25.02
C TRP A 100 -16.32 -3.12 -26.07
N GLU A 101 -17.38 -3.05 -26.88
CA GLU A 101 -17.64 -4.05 -27.92
C GLU A 101 -16.68 -3.92 -29.12
N ARG A 102 -16.44 -2.70 -29.57
CA ARG A 102 -15.68 -2.41 -30.79
C ARG A 102 -14.38 -1.66 -30.48
N PRO A 103 -13.28 -1.86 -31.24
CA PRO A 103 -12.03 -1.14 -31.06
C PRO A 103 -12.18 0.38 -31.04
N GLY A 104 -13.03 0.93 -31.90
CA GLY A 104 -13.28 2.38 -31.99
C GLY A 104 -14.05 2.98 -30.82
N GLN A 105 -14.54 2.16 -29.87
CA GLN A 105 -15.16 2.63 -28.64
C GLN A 105 -14.13 2.84 -27.53
N VAL A 106 -12.92 2.29 -27.65
CA VAL A 106 -11.85 2.50 -26.67
C VAL A 106 -11.45 3.98 -26.70
N PRO A 107 -11.56 4.70 -25.56
CA PRO A 107 -11.33 6.13 -25.54
C PRO A 107 -9.87 6.50 -25.80
N SER A 108 -9.65 7.77 -26.18
CA SER A 108 -8.31 8.33 -26.35
C SER A 108 -7.54 8.43 -25.02
N GLU A 109 -6.22 8.49 -25.08
CA GLU A 109 -5.35 8.64 -23.91
C GLU A 109 -5.70 9.88 -23.05
N ALA A 110 -6.12 10.98 -23.69
CA ALA A 110 -6.59 12.17 -22.97
C ALA A 110 -7.83 11.90 -22.10
N THR A 111 -8.74 11.02 -22.56
CA THR A 111 -9.91 10.60 -21.77
C THR A 111 -9.50 9.70 -20.60
N PHE A 112 -8.60 8.75 -20.84
CA PHE A 112 -8.01 7.93 -19.76
C PHE A 112 -7.34 8.82 -18.71
N SER A 113 -6.55 9.80 -19.13
CA SER A 113 -5.85 10.73 -18.23
C SER A 113 -6.82 11.55 -17.36
N ARG A 114 -7.92 12.05 -17.94
CA ARG A 114 -8.95 12.81 -17.20
C ARG A 114 -9.69 11.93 -16.21
N ALA A 115 -10.09 10.73 -16.63
CA ALA A 115 -10.74 9.76 -15.73
C ALA A 115 -9.80 9.34 -14.59
N PHE A 116 -8.52 9.12 -14.89
CA PHE A 116 -7.53 8.79 -13.87
C PHE A 116 -7.36 9.92 -12.83
N ALA A 117 -7.36 11.17 -13.26
CA ALA A 117 -7.30 12.32 -12.34
C ALA A 117 -8.55 12.38 -11.44
N GLU A 118 -9.74 12.08 -11.97
CA GLU A 118 -11.00 11.97 -11.21
C GLU A 118 -10.94 10.82 -10.19
N PHE A 119 -10.45 9.65 -10.62
CA PHE A 119 -10.26 8.48 -9.72
C PHE A 119 -9.23 8.76 -8.62
N ALA A 120 -8.20 9.53 -8.94
CA ALA A 120 -7.19 9.93 -7.96
C ALA A 120 -7.78 10.91 -6.92
N THR A 121 -8.55 11.90 -7.34
CA THR A 121 -9.20 12.86 -6.44
C THR A 121 -10.27 12.20 -5.57
N SER A 122 -11.00 11.22 -6.11
CA SER A 122 -12.02 10.47 -5.37
C SER A 122 -11.47 9.29 -4.57
N GLU A 123 -10.14 9.05 -4.61
CA GLU A 123 -9.45 7.91 -3.97
C GLU A 123 -10.10 6.55 -4.31
N LEU A 124 -10.60 6.41 -5.53
CA LEU A 124 -11.38 5.24 -5.96
C LEU A 124 -10.72 3.91 -5.59
N PRO A 125 -9.45 3.59 -5.98
CA PRO A 125 -8.86 2.29 -5.68
C PRO A 125 -8.65 2.08 -4.18
N THR A 126 -8.39 3.13 -3.40
CA THR A 126 -8.25 3.07 -1.94
C THR A 126 -9.57 2.67 -1.28
N ARG A 127 -10.69 3.29 -1.67
CA ARG A 127 -12.02 2.97 -1.15
C ARG A 127 -12.46 1.55 -1.51
N VAL A 128 -12.20 1.13 -2.75
CA VAL A 128 -12.48 -0.25 -3.21
C VAL A 128 -11.66 -1.25 -2.42
N HIS A 129 -10.36 -0.99 -2.23
CA HIS A 129 -9.46 -1.85 -1.46
C HIS A 129 -9.91 -1.96 0.00
N GLU A 130 -10.23 -0.84 0.64
CA GLU A 130 -10.74 -0.83 2.02
C GLU A 130 -12.01 -1.68 2.18
N ALA A 131 -12.97 -1.52 1.27
CA ALA A 131 -14.21 -2.31 1.30
C ALA A 131 -13.95 -3.80 1.04
N LEU A 132 -12.97 -4.14 0.16
CA LEU A 132 -12.56 -5.52 -0.06
C LEU A 132 -11.97 -6.12 1.22
N ILE A 133 -11.05 -5.42 1.88
CA ILE A 133 -10.41 -5.87 3.11
C ILE A 133 -11.44 -6.03 4.23
N LYS A 134 -12.29 -5.03 4.47
CA LYS A 134 -13.35 -5.13 5.49
C LYS A 134 -14.23 -6.36 5.24
N ARG A 135 -14.75 -6.53 4.03
CA ARG A 135 -15.61 -7.66 3.66
C ARG A 135 -14.94 -9.03 3.85
N THR A 136 -13.62 -9.13 3.60
CA THR A 136 -12.89 -10.40 3.69
C THR A 136 -12.36 -10.71 5.09
N HIS A 137 -12.28 -9.71 5.98
CA HIS A 137 -11.69 -9.85 7.31
C HIS A 137 -12.63 -9.44 8.45
N GLU A 138 -13.91 -9.14 8.17
CA GLU A 138 -14.87 -8.59 9.13
C GLU A 138 -14.95 -9.40 10.43
N ASP A 139 -14.98 -10.73 10.34
CA ASP A 139 -15.08 -11.64 11.48
C ASP A 139 -13.78 -12.43 11.72
N ARG A 140 -12.65 -11.94 11.20
CA ARG A 140 -11.38 -12.66 11.28
C ARG A 140 -10.41 -11.93 12.19
N LEU A 141 -9.88 -12.66 13.18
CA LEU A 141 -8.70 -12.22 13.91
C LEU A 141 -7.45 -12.50 13.08
N VAL A 142 -6.74 -11.44 12.70
CA VAL A 142 -5.45 -11.51 11.99
C VAL A 142 -4.35 -11.82 13.01
N GLY A 143 -3.50 -12.80 12.71
CA GLY A 143 -2.43 -13.19 13.64
C GLY A 143 -1.38 -12.09 13.78
N HIS A 144 -0.94 -11.50 12.68
CA HIS A 144 0.02 -10.40 12.70
C HIS A 144 -0.16 -9.41 11.55
N ILE A 145 0.28 -8.20 11.79
CA ILE A 145 0.49 -7.17 10.76
C ILE A 145 1.99 -6.92 10.64
N SER A 146 2.54 -7.13 9.46
CA SER A 146 3.91 -6.80 9.11
C SER A 146 3.95 -5.42 8.47
N ARG A 147 4.72 -4.49 9.05
CA ARG A 147 4.82 -3.09 8.59
C ARG A 147 6.19 -2.81 8.00
N ASP A 148 6.22 -2.28 6.78
CA ASP A 148 7.45 -1.85 6.13
C ASP A 148 7.20 -0.73 5.12
N ALA A 149 8.28 -0.04 4.72
CA ALA A 149 8.25 1.02 3.74
C ALA A 149 9.13 0.71 2.54
N THR A 150 8.65 1.04 1.35
CA THR A 150 9.40 0.84 0.12
C THR A 150 9.56 2.13 -0.69
N ALA A 151 10.75 2.30 -1.31
CA ALA A 151 11.06 3.43 -2.17
C ALA A 151 10.23 3.36 -3.47
N ILE A 152 9.64 4.48 -3.85
CA ILE A 152 8.90 4.69 -5.10
C ILE A 152 9.57 5.82 -5.86
N GLU A 153 10.21 5.47 -6.97
CA GLU A 153 10.81 6.45 -7.86
C GLU A 153 9.75 7.24 -8.62
N ALA A 154 9.88 8.55 -8.66
CA ALA A 154 8.97 9.45 -9.37
C ALA A 154 9.68 10.18 -10.51
N ARG A 155 8.88 10.59 -11.52
CA ARG A 155 9.34 11.40 -12.66
C ARG A 155 9.12 12.89 -12.42
N GLU A 156 9.51 13.32 -11.22
CA GLU A 156 9.34 14.70 -10.75
C GLU A 156 10.68 15.24 -10.24
N LYS A 157 10.80 16.55 -10.26
CA LYS A 157 11.91 17.19 -9.54
C LYS A 157 11.58 17.26 -8.05
N PRO A 158 12.55 17.04 -7.16
CA PRO A 158 12.32 17.20 -5.73
C PRO A 158 11.97 18.66 -5.42
N VAL A 159 10.97 18.85 -4.57
CA VAL A 159 10.58 20.17 -4.10
C VAL A 159 11.51 20.57 -2.95
N GLN A 160 12.15 21.70 -3.08
CA GLN A 160 12.88 22.30 -1.97
C GLN A 160 11.86 23.02 -1.07
N VAL A 161 11.52 22.39 0.04
CA VAL A 161 10.75 23.06 1.09
C VAL A 161 11.70 23.95 1.85
N ALA A 162 11.44 25.25 1.84
CA ALA A 162 12.20 26.19 2.69
C ALA A 162 12.07 25.71 4.14
N ALA A 163 13.20 25.52 4.79
CA ALA A 163 13.18 25.26 6.23
C ALA A 163 12.48 26.44 6.92
N PRO A 164 11.56 26.20 7.87
CA PRO A 164 11.01 27.30 8.66
C PRO A 164 12.16 28.10 9.25
N GLU A 165 12.08 29.44 9.18
CA GLU A 165 13.06 30.31 9.78
C GLU A 165 13.04 30.12 11.29
N MET A 166 13.78 29.15 11.76
CA MET A 166 14.01 28.95 13.19
C MET A 166 14.93 30.08 13.68
N PRO A 167 14.61 30.74 14.78
CA PRO A 167 15.52 31.70 15.37
C PRO A 167 16.88 31.02 15.55
N LYS A 168 17.93 31.64 14.98
CA LYS A 168 19.29 31.09 14.99
C LYS A 168 19.72 30.91 16.42
N ARG A 169 19.70 29.69 16.91
CA ARG A 169 20.21 29.36 18.26
C ARG A 169 21.69 29.69 18.32
N LYS A 170 22.11 30.32 19.42
CA LYS A 170 23.55 30.49 19.73
C LYS A 170 24.18 29.09 19.77
N ARG A 171 25.28 28.91 19.06
CA ARG A 171 26.05 27.66 19.12
C ARG A 171 26.62 27.51 20.52
N GLY A 172 26.38 26.39 21.18
CA GLY A 172 26.90 26.07 22.51
C GLY A 172 25.90 25.31 23.37
N ARG A 173 26.39 24.81 24.51
CA ARG A 173 25.55 24.16 25.53
C ARG A 173 24.70 25.24 26.20
N PRO A 174 23.37 25.00 26.40
CA PRO A 174 22.51 25.90 27.15
C PRO A 174 23.10 26.20 28.54
N ARG A 175 22.89 27.40 29.05
CA ARG A 175 23.32 27.75 30.42
C ARG A 175 22.62 26.88 31.46
N LYS A 176 23.28 26.60 32.57
CA LYS A 176 22.70 25.81 33.66
C LYS A 176 21.43 26.54 34.18
N GLY A 177 20.25 25.87 34.02
CA GLY A 177 18.94 26.44 34.37
C GLY A 177 18.15 27.04 33.22
N GLU A 178 18.72 27.13 32.01
CA GLU A 178 18.00 27.57 30.81
C GLU A 178 17.09 26.44 30.31
N VAL A 179 15.78 26.64 30.41
CA VAL A 179 14.78 25.70 29.87
C VAL A 179 14.67 25.95 28.35
N VAL A 180 15.19 25.03 27.57
CA VAL A 180 15.03 25.05 26.13
C VAL A 180 13.72 24.38 25.78
N GLU A 181 12.70 25.17 25.41
CA GLU A 181 11.47 24.60 24.83
C GLU A 181 11.82 23.85 23.55
N LYS A 182 11.60 22.55 23.56
CA LYS A 182 11.70 21.70 22.37
C LYS A 182 10.29 21.53 21.80
N GLU A 183 10.12 21.84 20.54
CA GLU A 183 8.89 21.45 19.87
C GLU A 183 8.67 19.95 20.01
N ALA A 184 7.44 19.56 20.32
CA ALA A 184 7.06 18.16 20.40
C ALA A 184 7.36 17.45 19.07
N ARG A 185 8.02 16.31 19.15
CA ARG A 185 8.32 15.49 17.96
C ARG A 185 7.02 15.02 17.32
N ARG A 186 7.04 14.74 16.00
CA ARG A 186 5.84 14.28 15.28
C ARG A 186 5.16 13.10 15.96
N LEU A 187 5.91 12.09 16.40
CA LEU A 187 5.36 10.93 17.12
C LEU A 187 4.63 11.31 18.41
N GLU A 188 5.15 12.30 19.16
CA GLU A 188 4.53 12.80 20.38
C GLU A 188 3.22 13.54 20.07
N ARG A 189 3.19 14.36 19.00
CA ARG A 189 1.98 15.09 18.58
C ARG A 189 0.91 14.15 18.06
N GLN A 190 1.29 13.12 17.33
CA GLN A 190 0.35 12.14 16.73
C GLN A 190 -0.54 11.45 17.78
N ALA A 191 -0.07 11.30 19.00
CA ALA A 191 -0.85 10.69 20.09
C ALA A 191 -2.15 11.45 20.42
N ALA A 192 -2.20 12.76 20.14
CA ALA A 192 -3.37 13.62 20.40
C ALA A 192 -4.18 13.97 19.12
N MET A 193 -3.74 13.51 17.95
CA MET A 193 -4.35 13.84 16.66
C MET A 193 -5.37 12.79 16.22
N SER A 194 -6.41 13.22 15.52
CA SER A 194 -7.26 12.32 14.74
C SER A 194 -6.49 11.72 13.55
N LEU A 195 -6.99 10.62 12.99
CA LEU A 195 -6.37 9.98 11.82
C LEU A 195 -6.23 10.97 10.64
N ALA A 196 -7.24 11.80 10.39
CA ALA A 196 -7.20 12.79 9.32
C ALA A 196 -6.09 13.82 9.53
N GLU A 197 -5.94 14.35 10.75
CA GLU A 197 -4.87 15.28 11.11
C GLU A 197 -3.49 14.63 11.02
N MET A 198 -3.35 13.38 11.46
CA MET A 198 -2.09 12.63 11.33
C MET A 198 -1.66 12.48 9.87
N VAL A 199 -2.60 12.12 8.98
CA VAL A 199 -2.35 11.95 7.55
C VAL A 199 -2.04 13.27 6.86
N ASP A 200 -2.65 14.36 7.31
CA ASP A 200 -2.38 15.70 6.76
C ASP A 200 -1.03 16.28 7.23
N ASP A 201 -0.58 15.94 8.45
CA ASP A 201 0.74 16.32 8.96
C ASP A 201 1.89 15.61 8.22
N LEU A 202 1.62 14.51 7.50
CA LEU A 202 2.65 13.81 6.73
C LEU A 202 3.04 14.59 5.47
N PRO A 203 4.35 14.72 5.16
CA PRO A 203 4.80 15.39 3.96
C PRO A 203 4.40 14.61 2.71
N LYS A 204 3.80 15.30 1.74
CA LYS A 204 3.23 14.76 0.49
C LYS A 204 3.95 15.25 -0.77
N HIS A 205 5.08 15.93 -0.64
CA HIS A 205 5.86 16.43 -1.77
C HIS A 205 6.94 15.45 -2.24
N CYS A 206 7.30 15.49 -3.51
CA CYS A 206 8.43 14.73 -4.03
C CYS A 206 9.73 15.20 -3.40
N ALA A 207 10.54 14.28 -2.89
CA ALA A 207 11.82 14.60 -2.25
C ALA A 207 12.90 13.57 -2.59
N VAL A 208 14.12 13.83 -2.14
CA VAL A 208 15.22 12.87 -2.19
C VAL A 208 15.13 11.97 -0.95
N GLY A 209 15.04 10.67 -1.19
CA GLY A 209 15.18 9.65 -0.16
C GLY A 209 16.57 9.02 -0.20
N THR A 210 17.06 8.59 0.95
CA THR A 210 18.33 7.87 1.06
C THR A 210 18.16 6.63 1.93
N LYS A 211 18.77 5.52 1.52
CA LYS A 211 18.84 4.29 2.32
C LYS A 211 20.27 3.79 2.34
N ARG A 212 20.75 3.45 3.53
CA ARG A 212 22.07 2.83 3.71
C ARG A 212 21.88 1.34 3.96
N ASN A 213 22.53 0.52 3.16
CA ASN A 213 22.46 -0.92 3.34
C ASN A 213 23.39 -1.41 4.47
N ALA A 214 23.31 -2.69 4.83
CA ALA A 214 24.14 -3.32 5.87
C ALA A 214 25.66 -3.24 5.57
N LYS A 215 26.03 -3.18 4.27
CA LYS A 215 27.43 -3.04 3.83
C LYS A 215 27.91 -1.58 3.84
N GLY A 216 27.06 -0.63 4.23
CA GLY A 216 27.42 0.80 4.31
C GLY A 216 27.23 1.58 3.01
N HIS A 217 26.83 0.97 1.90
CA HIS A 217 26.53 1.69 0.67
C HIS A 217 25.25 2.49 0.79
N THR A 218 25.28 3.73 0.34
CA THR A 218 24.12 4.62 0.34
C THR A 218 23.49 4.64 -1.06
N THR A 219 22.20 4.35 -1.13
CA THR A 219 21.40 4.48 -2.35
C THR A 219 20.46 5.64 -2.17
N SER A 220 20.35 6.50 -3.19
CA SER A 220 19.42 7.64 -3.19
C SER A 220 18.45 7.52 -4.34
N TRP A 221 17.21 7.99 -4.12
CA TRP A 221 16.19 8.09 -5.16
C TRP A 221 15.42 9.40 -5.04
N ILE A 222 14.80 9.83 -6.12
CA ILE A 222 13.89 10.97 -6.14
C ILE A 222 12.46 10.41 -6.20
N GLY A 223 11.59 10.82 -5.28
CA GLY A 223 10.20 10.38 -5.28
C GLY A 223 9.55 10.34 -3.91
N TYR A 224 9.00 9.18 -3.60
CA TYR A 224 8.13 8.94 -2.46
C TYR A 224 8.53 7.64 -1.71
N LYS A 225 7.87 7.41 -0.58
CA LYS A 225 7.85 6.12 0.11
C LYS A 225 6.41 5.63 0.23
N LEU A 226 6.18 4.38 -0.12
CA LEU A 226 4.94 3.68 0.16
C LEU A 226 5.15 2.86 1.42
N HIS A 227 4.36 3.13 2.45
CA HIS A 227 4.29 2.36 3.68
C HIS A 227 3.11 1.41 3.58
N LEU A 228 3.33 0.13 3.83
CA LEU A 228 2.30 -0.91 3.78
C LEU A 228 2.21 -1.65 5.10
N ASP A 229 0.98 -1.96 5.49
CA ASP A 229 0.63 -2.96 6.48
C ASP A 229 0.13 -4.21 5.76
N VAL A 230 0.73 -5.34 6.09
CA VAL A 230 0.49 -6.63 5.43
C VAL A 230 0.07 -7.66 6.48
N ALA A 231 -1.08 -8.28 6.29
CA ALA A 231 -1.60 -9.34 7.14
C ALA A 231 -1.04 -10.72 6.75
N ASP A 232 -1.41 -11.73 7.55
CA ASP A 232 -1.17 -13.15 7.27
C ASP A 232 -1.54 -13.49 5.82
N GLY A 233 -0.72 -14.34 5.19
CA GLY A 233 -0.93 -14.74 3.79
C GLY A 233 -0.51 -13.67 2.78
N ASP A 234 0.37 -12.75 3.16
CA ASP A 234 0.89 -11.69 2.31
C ASP A 234 -0.22 -10.76 1.73
N ILE A 235 -1.26 -10.48 2.53
CA ILE A 235 -2.40 -9.66 2.13
C ILE A 235 -2.16 -8.20 2.54
N PRO A 236 -2.00 -7.24 1.61
CA PRO A 236 -1.95 -5.82 1.95
C PRO A 236 -3.28 -5.37 2.56
N VAL A 237 -3.23 -4.76 3.75
CA VAL A 237 -4.41 -4.26 4.47
C VAL A 237 -4.55 -2.76 4.32
N SER A 238 -3.44 -2.03 4.47
CA SER A 238 -3.42 -0.57 4.43
C SER A 238 -2.17 -0.06 3.76
N GLY A 239 -2.25 1.14 3.18
CA GLY A 239 -1.11 1.79 2.58
C GLY A 239 -1.17 3.31 2.71
N LEU A 240 -0.02 3.94 2.94
CA LEU A 240 0.17 5.39 2.96
C LEU A 240 1.36 5.76 2.09
N LEU A 241 1.19 6.78 1.26
CA LEU A 241 2.27 7.37 0.47
C LEU A 241 2.77 8.63 1.14
N THR A 242 4.08 8.76 1.29
CA THR A 242 4.73 9.95 1.89
C THR A 242 5.91 10.42 1.05
N SER A 243 6.42 11.60 1.38
CA SER A 243 7.67 12.10 0.83
C SER A 243 8.82 11.11 1.08
N ALA A 244 9.73 10.94 0.10
CA ALA A 244 10.87 10.03 0.22
C ALA A 244 11.81 10.37 1.40
N SER A 245 11.86 11.62 1.84
CA SER A 245 12.70 12.09 2.94
C SER A 245 12.17 11.75 4.33
N LEU A 246 10.89 11.33 4.44
CA LEU A 246 10.29 10.99 5.73
C LEU A 246 10.94 9.73 6.33
N HIS A 247 11.25 9.75 7.63
CA HIS A 247 11.67 8.56 8.34
C HIS A 247 10.48 7.60 8.55
N ASP A 248 10.69 6.30 8.36
CA ASP A 248 9.61 5.31 8.30
C ASP A 248 8.78 5.26 9.59
N SER A 249 9.41 5.41 10.76
CA SER A 249 8.71 5.48 12.05
C SER A 249 7.63 6.56 12.14
N GLN A 250 7.79 7.67 11.42
CA GLN A 250 6.84 8.80 11.51
C GLN A 250 5.50 8.53 10.80
N ALA A 251 5.43 7.50 9.97
CA ALA A 251 4.20 7.03 9.35
C ALA A 251 3.56 5.83 10.12
N ALA A 252 4.22 5.32 11.17
CA ALA A 252 3.80 4.11 11.85
C ALA A 252 2.46 4.25 12.57
N ILE A 253 2.27 5.33 13.34
CA ILE A 253 1.04 5.57 14.11
C ILE A 253 -0.16 5.78 13.21
N PRO A 254 -0.15 6.71 12.22
CA PRO A 254 -1.28 6.87 11.31
C PRO A 254 -1.59 5.60 10.49
N LEU A 255 -0.57 4.83 10.09
CA LEU A 255 -0.79 3.57 9.37
C LEU A 255 -1.42 2.50 10.26
N ALA A 256 -0.95 2.37 11.53
CA ALA A 256 -1.54 1.45 12.51
C ALA A 256 -3.01 1.80 12.80
N THR A 257 -3.31 3.09 12.99
CA THR A 257 -4.67 3.58 13.22
C THR A 257 -5.58 3.29 12.01
N LEU A 258 -5.06 3.47 10.78
CA LEU A 258 -5.77 3.14 9.55
C LEU A 258 -6.07 1.64 9.46
N THR A 259 -5.11 0.81 9.83
CA THR A 259 -5.22 -0.66 9.81
C THR A 259 -6.21 -1.16 10.86
N ALA A 260 -6.17 -0.62 12.08
CA ALA A 260 -7.12 -0.95 13.15
C ALA A 260 -8.58 -0.62 12.79
N GLY A 261 -8.81 0.37 11.92
CA GLY A 261 -10.14 0.66 11.37
C GLY A 261 -10.62 -0.33 10.30
N ARG A 262 -9.80 -1.31 9.91
CA ARG A 262 -10.09 -2.29 8.85
C ARG A 262 -10.10 -3.72 9.32
N VAL A 263 -9.17 -4.09 10.20
CA VAL A 263 -8.99 -5.45 10.72
C VAL A 263 -8.65 -5.42 12.20
N THR A 264 -8.89 -6.54 12.89
CA THR A 264 -8.40 -6.77 14.25
C THR A 264 -7.21 -7.72 14.20
N ASN A 265 -6.08 -7.34 14.80
CA ASN A 265 -4.86 -8.16 14.80
C ASN A 265 -4.27 -8.31 16.21
N LEU A 266 -3.45 -9.35 16.39
CA LEU A 266 -2.80 -9.64 17.67
C LEU A 266 -1.41 -8.98 17.77
N TYR A 267 -0.60 -9.06 16.72
CA TYR A 267 0.80 -8.65 16.74
C TYR A 267 1.09 -7.61 15.65
N ASP A 268 1.93 -6.62 16.00
CA ASP A 268 2.52 -5.67 15.05
C ASP A 268 4.01 -5.99 14.91
N LEU A 269 4.45 -6.40 13.71
CA LEU A 269 5.83 -6.76 13.40
C LEU A 269 6.51 -5.62 12.64
N MET A 270 7.60 -5.09 13.19
CA MET A 270 8.30 -3.94 12.61
C MET A 270 9.82 -4.09 12.76
N ASP A 271 10.58 -3.47 11.88
CA ASP A 271 12.04 -3.45 11.98
C ASP A 271 12.54 -2.42 13.04
N SER A 272 13.83 -2.41 13.26
CA SER A 272 14.48 -1.53 14.26
C SER A 272 14.35 -0.03 13.95
N ALA A 273 13.93 0.37 12.74
CA ALA A 273 13.64 1.76 12.41
C ALA A 273 12.38 2.28 13.13
N TYR A 274 11.51 1.38 13.56
CA TYR A 274 10.28 1.68 14.30
C TYR A 274 10.45 1.59 15.83
N ASP A 275 11.65 1.33 16.33
CA ASP A 275 11.92 1.19 17.78
C ASP A 275 11.82 2.55 18.48
N ALA A 276 10.59 2.95 18.80
CA ALA A 276 10.27 4.16 19.54
C ALA A 276 9.19 3.86 20.59
N PRO A 277 9.30 4.46 21.80
CA PRO A 277 8.34 4.22 22.87
C PRO A 277 6.90 4.62 22.49
N GLU A 278 6.73 5.70 21.74
CA GLU A 278 5.43 6.19 21.26
C GLU A 278 4.73 5.17 20.36
N ILE A 279 5.48 4.51 19.47
CA ILE A 279 4.94 3.47 18.57
C ILE A 279 4.52 2.24 19.38
N LYS A 280 5.38 1.80 20.33
CA LYS A 280 5.05 0.66 21.20
C LYS A 280 3.82 0.94 22.06
N GLN A 281 3.71 2.15 22.60
CA GLN A 281 2.57 2.56 23.39
C GLN A 281 1.29 2.61 22.56
N HIS A 282 1.36 3.16 21.34
CA HIS A 282 0.22 3.22 20.42
C HIS A 282 -0.27 1.81 20.03
N SER A 283 0.62 0.90 19.66
CA SER A 283 0.29 -0.49 19.36
C SER A 283 -0.45 -1.16 20.54
N ARG A 284 0.07 -0.99 21.77
CA ARG A 284 -0.58 -1.51 22.99
C ARG A 284 -1.94 -0.86 23.26
N SER A 285 -2.11 0.42 22.96
CA SER A 285 -3.40 1.11 23.12
C SER A 285 -4.47 0.60 22.16
N LEU A 286 -4.07 0.04 21.01
CA LEU A 286 -4.95 -0.66 20.07
C LEU A 286 -5.22 -2.13 20.49
N GLY A 287 -4.63 -2.61 21.58
CA GLY A 287 -4.75 -3.99 22.05
C GLY A 287 -3.77 -4.96 21.38
N HIS A 288 -2.78 -4.46 20.66
CA HIS A 288 -1.81 -5.28 19.96
C HIS A 288 -0.52 -5.49 20.75
N VAL A 289 0.22 -6.55 20.44
CA VAL A 289 1.56 -6.81 20.98
C VAL A 289 2.61 -6.37 19.96
N PRO A 290 3.36 -5.28 20.21
CA PRO A 290 4.42 -4.85 19.29
C PRO A 290 5.65 -5.75 19.42
N ILE A 291 6.08 -6.36 18.32
CA ILE A 291 7.34 -7.10 18.19
C ILE A 291 8.23 -6.30 17.24
N ILE A 292 9.19 -5.58 17.83
CA ILE A 292 10.06 -4.62 17.13
C ILE A 292 11.50 -4.92 17.48
N ASP A 293 12.35 -5.09 16.46
CA ASP A 293 13.78 -5.24 16.67
C ASP A 293 14.38 -4.09 17.49
N LYS A 294 15.26 -4.42 18.40
CA LYS A 294 16.00 -3.42 19.19
C LYS A 294 16.90 -2.61 18.26
N ASN A 295 16.82 -1.28 18.35
CA ASN A 295 17.70 -0.42 17.56
C ASN A 295 19.14 -0.48 18.10
N PRO A 296 20.12 -0.98 17.34
CA PRO A 296 21.50 -1.10 17.79
C PRO A 296 22.19 0.25 18.03
N ARG A 297 21.52 1.36 17.69
CA ARG A 297 22.01 2.75 17.87
C ARG A 297 21.26 3.48 18.99
N ALA A 298 20.31 2.85 19.65
CA ALA A 298 19.48 3.51 20.68
C ALA A 298 20.29 3.91 21.92
N ALA A 299 21.30 3.12 22.30
CA ALA A 299 22.16 3.40 23.46
C ALA A 299 23.61 2.95 23.21
N VAL A 300 24.53 3.54 23.98
CA VAL A 300 25.92 3.09 24.01
C VAL A 300 25.93 1.66 24.58
N GLY A 301 26.53 0.71 23.86
CA GLY A 301 26.56 -0.71 24.26
C GLY A 301 25.42 -1.58 23.72
N ALA A 302 24.31 -1.03 23.26
CA ALA A 302 23.13 -1.78 22.77
C ALA A 302 23.51 -2.84 21.70
N LYS A 303 24.43 -2.52 20.80
CA LYS A 303 24.91 -3.47 19.78
C LYS A 303 25.63 -4.68 20.39
N ALA A 304 26.41 -4.47 21.47
CA ALA A 304 27.11 -5.54 22.15
C ALA A 304 26.14 -6.43 22.93
N GLU A 305 25.14 -5.84 23.58
CA GLU A 305 24.07 -6.55 24.30
C GLU A 305 23.25 -7.42 23.36
N ILE A 306 22.78 -6.88 22.23
CA ILE A 306 22.04 -7.63 21.21
C ILE A 306 22.86 -8.82 20.70
N LYS A 307 24.16 -8.61 20.45
CA LYS A 307 25.05 -9.68 20.01
C LYS A 307 25.26 -10.76 21.07
N ALA A 308 25.41 -10.35 22.35
CA ALA A 308 25.57 -11.28 23.47
C ALA A 308 24.30 -12.10 23.69
N GLU A 309 23.12 -11.48 23.63
CA GLU A 309 21.82 -12.15 23.73
C GLU A 309 21.61 -13.18 22.61
N ALA A 310 21.88 -12.81 21.35
CA ALA A 310 21.79 -13.73 20.21
C ALA A 310 22.77 -14.92 20.35
N LEU A 311 23.97 -14.70 20.85
CA LEU A 311 24.95 -15.77 21.10
C LEU A 311 24.50 -16.70 22.24
N ALA A 312 23.91 -16.14 23.30
CA ALA A 312 23.39 -16.93 24.42
C ALA A 312 22.20 -17.81 23.97
N GLN A 313 21.28 -17.29 23.18
CA GLN A 313 20.17 -18.04 22.59
C GLN A 313 20.68 -19.18 21.67
N GLN A 314 21.66 -18.89 20.81
CA GLN A 314 22.28 -19.90 19.95
C GLN A 314 22.92 -21.02 20.75
N ARG A 315 23.62 -20.72 21.83
CA ARG A 315 24.27 -21.71 22.72
C ARG A 315 23.26 -22.55 23.48
N ALA A 316 22.14 -21.94 23.87
CA ALA A 316 21.06 -22.64 24.58
C ALA A 316 20.21 -23.54 23.66
N GLY A 317 20.36 -23.39 22.34
CA GLY A 317 19.51 -24.09 21.36
C GLY A 317 18.03 -23.73 21.48
N TYR A 318 17.71 -22.58 22.08
CA TYR A 318 16.34 -22.12 22.36
C TYR A 318 16.04 -20.88 21.53
N GLN A 319 14.88 -20.87 20.88
CA GLN A 319 14.37 -19.72 20.15
C GLN A 319 13.13 -19.21 20.84
N LEU A 320 13.08 -17.92 21.12
CA LEU A 320 11.91 -17.28 21.70
C LEU A 320 10.73 -17.33 20.72
N ALA A 321 9.52 -17.47 21.24
CA ALA A 321 8.31 -17.44 20.44
C ALA A 321 8.16 -16.11 19.66
N GLU A 322 8.64 -15.01 20.23
CA GLU A 322 8.70 -13.70 19.59
C GLU A 322 9.63 -13.70 18.37
N ASP A 323 10.80 -14.33 18.46
CA ASP A 323 11.77 -14.42 17.34
C ASP A 323 11.19 -15.26 16.19
N VAL A 324 10.51 -16.37 16.51
CA VAL A 324 9.83 -17.20 15.51
C VAL A 324 8.77 -16.38 14.78
N ARG A 325 7.96 -15.63 15.53
CA ARG A 325 6.93 -14.77 14.96
C ARG A 325 7.51 -13.59 14.17
N TYR A 326 8.61 -13.02 14.64
CA TYR A 326 9.29 -11.93 13.95
C TYR A 326 9.72 -12.28 12.53
N ASN A 327 10.01 -13.54 12.22
CA ASN A 327 10.37 -14.01 10.87
C ASN A 327 9.27 -13.72 9.85
N GLU A 328 7.99 -13.67 10.29
CA GLU A 328 6.85 -13.32 9.44
C GLU A 328 6.87 -11.85 8.98
N ARG A 329 7.71 -10.99 9.56
CA ARG A 329 7.96 -9.63 9.09
C ARG A 329 8.34 -9.58 7.60
N SER A 330 8.99 -10.63 7.11
CA SER A 330 9.35 -10.76 5.70
C SER A 330 8.15 -10.71 4.73
N ALA A 331 6.91 -10.88 5.22
CA ALA A 331 5.68 -10.73 4.44
C ALA A 331 5.59 -9.36 3.76
N ALA A 332 5.89 -8.27 4.49
CA ALA A 332 5.87 -6.93 3.91
C ALA A 332 6.94 -6.75 2.81
N GLU A 333 8.12 -7.35 2.97
CA GLU A 333 9.18 -7.31 1.97
C GLU A 333 8.77 -8.07 0.68
N ARG A 334 8.15 -9.26 0.83
CA ARG A 334 7.63 -10.04 -0.30
C ARG A 334 6.55 -9.27 -1.06
N VAL A 335 5.60 -8.66 -0.34
CA VAL A 335 4.54 -7.84 -0.92
C VAL A 335 5.11 -6.63 -1.65
N ASN A 336 6.05 -5.92 -1.04
CA ASN A 336 6.74 -4.78 -1.64
C ASN A 336 7.47 -5.17 -2.94
N GLY A 337 8.13 -6.33 -2.96
CA GLY A 337 8.77 -6.89 -4.14
C GLY A 337 7.76 -7.17 -5.25
N ARG A 338 6.69 -7.90 -4.94
CA ARG A 338 5.63 -8.23 -5.89
C ARG A 338 4.90 -7.00 -6.44
N LEU A 339 4.60 -6.01 -5.58
CA LEU A 339 4.01 -4.76 -6.05
C LEU A 339 4.87 -4.08 -7.10
N LYS A 340 6.19 -4.06 -6.89
CA LYS A 340 7.15 -3.46 -7.82
C LYS A 340 7.27 -4.25 -9.11
N ASP A 341 7.40 -5.56 -9.03
CA ASP A 341 7.75 -6.41 -10.16
C ASP A 341 6.52 -6.80 -10.99
N ASP A 342 5.37 -7.02 -10.33
CA ASP A 342 4.19 -7.59 -10.95
C ASP A 342 3.03 -6.60 -11.10
N PHE A 343 2.92 -5.59 -10.24
CA PHE A 343 1.72 -4.73 -10.14
C PHE A 343 2.02 -3.24 -10.32
N GLY A 344 3.00 -2.91 -11.14
CA GLY A 344 3.26 -1.57 -11.65
C GLY A 344 4.02 -0.62 -10.73
N GLY A 345 4.51 -1.06 -9.57
CA GLY A 345 5.24 -0.21 -8.62
C GLY A 345 6.58 0.35 -9.15
N ARG A 346 7.22 -0.32 -10.15
CA ARG A 346 8.42 0.21 -10.85
C ARG A 346 8.08 1.15 -12.01
N HIS A 347 6.85 1.14 -12.49
CA HIS A 347 6.45 1.85 -13.70
C HIS A 347 5.53 3.04 -13.42
N VAL A 348 5.90 3.85 -12.41
CA VAL A 348 5.16 5.05 -12.05
C VAL A 348 5.40 6.13 -13.11
N ARG A 349 4.41 6.37 -13.97
CA ARG A 349 4.48 7.32 -15.10
C ARG A 349 3.70 8.62 -14.86
N VAL A 350 2.91 8.65 -13.79
CA VAL A 350 2.12 9.81 -13.37
C VAL A 350 2.93 10.71 -12.43
N ARG A 351 2.49 11.96 -12.27
CA ARG A 351 3.11 12.97 -11.42
C ARG A 351 2.14 13.48 -10.38
N GLY A 352 2.66 13.89 -9.24
CA GLY A 352 1.91 14.40 -8.09
C GLY A 352 1.44 13.28 -7.16
N HIS A 353 1.57 13.55 -5.86
CA HIS A 353 1.29 12.60 -4.77
C HIS A 353 -0.04 11.85 -4.97
N THR A 354 -1.14 12.57 -5.20
CA THR A 354 -2.49 11.98 -5.34
C THR A 354 -2.60 10.99 -6.50
N LYS A 355 -2.00 11.31 -7.67
CA LYS A 355 -2.01 10.42 -8.83
C LYS A 355 -1.08 9.23 -8.64
N ILE A 356 0.07 9.42 -7.99
CA ILE A 356 1.00 8.32 -7.69
C ILE A 356 0.35 7.38 -6.68
N SER A 357 -0.27 7.90 -5.63
CA SER A 357 -1.05 7.10 -4.67
C SER A 357 -2.14 6.28 -5.37
N CYS A 358 -2.93 6.90 -6.24
CA CYS A 358 -3.97 6.22 -7.01
C CYS A 358 -3.38 5.09 -7.88
N HIS A 359 -2.26 5.33 -8.57
CA HIS A 359 -1.57 4.31 -9.37
C HIS A 359 -1.13 3.11 -8.54
N LEU A 360 -0.47 3.38 -7.41
CA LEU A 360 0.01 2.33 -6.50
C LEU A 360 -1.16 1.57 -5.87
N MET A 361 -2.24 2.26 -5.49
CA MET A 361 -3.41 1.61 -4.91
C MET A 361 -4.17 0.74 -5.91
N PHE A 362 -4.18 1.04 -7.22
CA PHE A 362 -4.63 0.08 -8.23
C PHE A 362 -3.74 -1.17 -8.26
N GLY A 363 -2.43 -1.01 -8.12
CA GLY A 363 -1.49 -2.12 -8.00
C GLY A 363 -1.72 -2.95 -6.74
N VAL A 364 -1.86 -2.30 -5.58
CA VAL A 364 -2.16 -2.95 -4.29
C VAL A 364 -3.48 -3.71 -4.37
N LEU A 365 -4.52 -3.11 -4.96
CA LEU A 365 -5.83 -3.76 -5.14
C LEU A 365 -5.72 -5.04 -5.96
N ALA A 366 -5.02 -5.00 -7.10
CA ALA A 366 -4.81 -6.16 -7.95
C ALA A 366 -3.96 -7.25 -7.26
N LEU A 367 -2.92 -6.85 -6.53
CA LEU A 367 -2.09 -7.76 -5.73
C LEU A 367 -2.90 -8.42 -4.61
N THR A 368 -3.73 -7.66 -3.89
CA THR A 368 -4.61 -8.19 -2.84
C THR A 368 -5.55 -9.25 -3.40
N CYS A 369 -6.17 -9.02 -4.56
CA CYS A 369 -7.01 -10.01 -5.22
C CYS A 369 -6.23 -11.26 -5.60
N ASP A 370 -5.03 -11.11 -6.15
CA ASP A 370 -4.17 -12.25 -6.51
C ASP A 370 -3.80 -13.08 -5.26
N GLN A 371 -3.51 -12.44 -4.12
CA GLN A 371 -3.24 -13.16 -2.87
C GLN A 371 -4.48 -13.86 -2.32
N LEU A 372 -5.63 -13.18 -2.29
CA LEU A 372 -6.88 -13.79 -1.84
C LEU A 372 -7.25 -15.03 -2.67
N LEU A 373 -7.06 -14.98 -3.99
CA LEU A 373 -7.30 -16.12 -4.88
C LEU A 373 -6.33 -17.28 -4.62
N ARG A 374 -5.07 -17.00 -4.27
CA ARG A 374 -4.07 -18.03 -3.91
C ARG A 374 -4.39 -18.78 -2.61
N LEU A 375 -5.16 -18.18 -1.71
CA LEU A 375 -5.59 -18.86 -0.48
C LEU A 375 -6.65 -19.95 -0.73
N ILE A 376 -7.21 -20.02 -1.93
CA ILE A 376 -8.23 -21.02 -2.32
C ILE A 376 -7.60 -22.20 -3.07
N HIS A 377 -6.44 -21.95 -3.68
CA HIS A 377 -5.66 -22.93 -4.43
C HIS A 377 -4.55 -23.51 -3.56
#